data_23f12106552f883f9381e4f35eeccb3d
#
_entry.id   23f12106552f883f9381e4f35eeccb3d
#
_cell.length_a   1.000
_cell.length_b   1.000
_cell.length_c   1.000
_cell.angle_alpha   90.00
_cell.angle_beta   90.00
_cell.angle_gamma   90.00
#
_symmetry.space_group_name_H-M   'P 1'
#
loop_
_entity.id
_entity.type
_entity.pdbx_description
1 polymer ?
#
loop_
_entity_poly.entity_id
_entity_poly.type
_entity_poly.pdbx_seq_one_letter_code
_entity_poly.pdbx_strand_id
1 'polypeptide(L)'
;VPGFIDTHIHYPQTEMIGAYGDQLLDWLNNYTFPTESRYDCEQHADAMSAFFLQQLLSNGTTTALVFGTVHPQSVDALFSQAAALNMRLIAGK
;
A
#
# COMPACT_ATOMS: atom_id res chain seq x y z
N VAL A 1 20.39 -10.79 10.85
CA VAL A 1 19.37 -10.17 11.73
C VAL A 1 17.99 -10.41 11.17
N PRO A 2 16.96 -10.47 12.01
CA PRO A 2 15.58 -10.48 11.53
C PRO A 2 15.26 -9.21 10.74
N GLY A 3 14.33 -9.32 9.79
CA GLY A 3 13.83 -8.17 9.06
C GLY A 3 13.01 -7.24 9.94
N PHE A 4 12.84 -5.99 9.51
CA PHE A 4 12.02 -5.01 10.20
C PHE A 4 10.54 -5.36 10.08
N ILE A 5 9.77 -4.93 11.08
CA ILE A 5 8.32 -5.07 11.14
C ILE A 5 7.70 -3.68 11.13
N ASP A 6 6.86 -3.37 10.13
CA ASP A 6 6.11 -2.12 10.07
C ASP A 6 4.67 -2.38 10.49
N THR A 7 4.24 -1.73 11.58
CA THR A 7 2.92 -1.96 12.17
C THR A 7 1.84 -1.00 11.68
N HIS A 8 2.16 -0.05 10.79
CA HIS A 8 1.18 0.88 10.25
C HIS A 8 1.67 1.51 8.95
N ILE A 9 1.22 1.00 7.82
CA ILE A 9 1.60 1.53 6.52
C ILE A 9 0.43 1.43 5.51
N HIS A 10 0.33 2.41 4.62
CA HIS A 10 -0.71 2.50 3.59
C HIS A 10 -0.09 2.34 2.20
N TYR A 11 -0.32 1.22 1.52
CA TYR A 11 0.26 1.03 0.20
C TYR A 11 -0.46 1.81 -0.91
N PRO A 12 -1.79 2.06 -0.84
CA PRO A 12 -2.45 2.80 -1.92
C PRO A 12 -2.01 4.26 -2.03
N GLN A 13 -1.31 4.79 -1.03
CA GLN A 13 -0.80 6.16 -1.03
C GLN A 13 0.62 6.29 -1.61
N THR A 14 1.16 5.21 -2.18
CA THR A 14 2.53 5.19 -2.70
C THR A 14 2.78 6.29 -3.73
N GLU A 15 1.81 6.58 -4.60
CA GLU A 15 1.94 7.61 -5.64
C GLU A 15 1.84 9.04 -5.13
N MET A 16 1.45 9.23 -3.86
CA MET A 16 1.28 10.56 -3.26
C MET A 16 2.23 10.82 -2.10
N ILE A 17 3.31 10.07 -2.01
CA ILE A 17 4.34 10.27 -0.98
C ILE A 17 4.84 11.71 -1.05
N GLY A 18 4.81 12.41 0.10
CA GLY A 18 5.25 13.79 0.18
C GLY A 18 4.20 14.85 -0.15
N ALA A 19 2.99 14.46 -0.57
CA ALA A 19 1.91 15.42 -0.76
C ALA A 19 1.50 16.05 0.58
N TYR A 20 1.45 17.38 0.64
CA TYR A 20 1.19 18.10 1.89
C TYR A 20 0.59 19.47 1.60
N GLY A 21 0.30 20.24 2.67
CA GLY A 21 -0.03 21.65 2.58
C GLY A 21 -1.47 22.02 2.86
N ASP A 22 -2.36 21.04 2.96
CA ASP A 22 -3.78 21.28 3.20
C ASP A 22 -4.22 20.91 4.61
N GLN A 23 -5.40 21.40 5.02
CA GLN A 23 -6.09 20.88 6.19
C GLN A 23 -6.46 19.41 5.95
N LEU A 24 -6.65 18.64 7.02
CA LEU A 24 -6.82 17.18 6.91
C LEU A 24 -7.93 16.78 5.92
N LEU A 25 -9.12 17.36 6.03
CA LEU A 25 -10.22 16.98 5.14
C LEU A 25 -9.97 17.37 3.69
N ASP A 26 -9.38 18.54 3.47
CA ASP A 26 -9.02 19.00 2.11
C ASP A 26 -7.92 18.12 1.53
N TRP A 27 -6.94 17.76 2.34
CA TRP A 27 -5.88 16.85 1.93
C TRP A 27 -6.42 15.49 1.54
N LEU A 28 -7.33 14.92 2.34
CA LEU A 28 -7.98 13.64 2.02
C LEU A 28 -8.77 13.72 0.70
N ASN A 29 -9.53 14.79 0.47
CA ASN A 29 -10.32 14.96 -0.74
C ASN A 29 -9.48 15.24 -1.98
N ASN A 30 -8.40 16.00 -1.84
CA ASN A 30 -7.59 16.45 -2.99
C ASN A 30 -6.52 15.42 -3.40
N TYR A 31 -5.97 14.65 -2.46
CA TYR A 31 -4.86 13.74 -2.73
C TYR A 31 -5.19 12.29 -2.40
N THR A 32 -5.62 12.00 -1.17
CA THR A 32 -5.74 10.62 -0.68
C THR A 32 -6.84 9.86 -1.40
N PHE A 33 -8.07 10.37 -1.40
CA PHE A 33 -9.20 9.65 -1.99
C PHE A 33 -9.09 9.49 -3.51
N PRO A 34 -8.69 10.53 -4.29
CA PRO A 34 -8.45 10.35 -5.71
C PRO A 34 -7.37 9.31 -6.02
N THR A 35 -6.27 9.29 -5.25
CA THR A 35 -5.20 8.31 -5.43
C THR A 35 -5.68 6.91 -5.08
N GLU A 36 -6.35 6.74 -3.96
CA GLU A 36 -6.85 5.43 -3.52
C GLU A 36 -7.95 4.90 -4.45
N SER A 37 -8.77 5.77 -5.06
CA SER A 37 -9.85 5.35 -5.97
C SER A 37 -9.33 4.65 -7.23
N ARG A 38 -8.07 4.84 -7.61
CA ARG A 38 -7.45 4.17 -8.75
C ARG A 38 -7.26 2.67 -8.51
N TYR A 39 -7.39 2.21 -7.28
CA TYR A 39 -7.23 0.79 -6.90
C TYR A 39 -8.47 -0.06 -7.16
N ASP A 40 -9.50 0.50 -7.80
CA ASP A 40 -10.59 -0.27 -8.38
C ASP A 40 -10.13 -1.02 -9.65
N CYS A 41 -9.03 -0.59 -10.26
CA CYS A 41 -8.42 -1.26 -11.40
C CYS A 41 -7.43 -2.32 -10.91
N GLU A 42 -7.71 -3.59 -11.22
CA GLU A 42 -6.88 -4.71 -10.80
C GLU A 42 -5.43 -4.60 -11.31
N GLN A 43 -5.25 -4.17 -12.56
CA GLN A 43 -3.91 -4.02 -13.14
C GLN A 43 -3.09 -2.95 -12.41
N HIS A 44 -3.72 -1.83 -12.05
CA HIS A 44 -3.06 -0.78 -11.29
C HIS A 44 -2.70 -1.27 -9.88
N ALA A 45 -3.63 -1.95 -9.21
CA ALA A 45 -3.40 -2.51 -7.88
C ALA A 45 -2.26 -3.54 -7.89
N ASP A 46 -2.20 -4.42 -8.91
CA ASP A 46 -1.11 -5.39 -9.05
C ASP A 46 0.24 -4.70 -9.24
N ALA A 47 0.33 -3.72 -10.14
CA ALA A 47 1.57 -3.02 -10.41
C ALA A 47 2.08 -2.25 -9.18
N MET A 48 1.19 -1.55 -8.49
CA MET A 48 1.56 -0.76 -7.32
C MET A 48 1.88 -1.63 -6.11
N SER A 49 1.19 -2.76 -5.92
CA SER A 49 1.52 -3.68 -4.83
C SER A 49 2.88 -4.32 -5.05
N ALA A 50 3.23 -4.71 -6.27
CA ALA A 50 4.55 -5.23 -6.59
C ALA A 50 5.64 -4.20 -6.29
N PHE A 51 5.47 -2.96 -6.73
CA PHE A 51 6.40 -1.86 -6.45
C PHE A 51 6.56 -1.60 -4.96
N PHE A 52 5.44 -1.49 -4.26
CA PHE A 52 5.40 -1.22 -2.81
C PHE A 52 6.16 -2.28 -2.02
N LEU A 53 5.88 -3.57 -2.28
CA LEU A 53 6.53 -4.66 -1.56
C LEU A 53 8.03 -4.74 -1.88
N GLN A 54 8.43 -4.46 -3.11
CA GLN A 54 9.85 -4.38 -3.46
C GLN A 54 10.56 -3.25 -2.70
N GLN A 55 9.90 -2.11 -2.51
CA GLN A 55 10.45 -1.01 -1.73
C GLN A 55 10.60 -1.39 -0.25
N LEU A 56 9.62 -2.09 0.32
CA LEU A 56 9.73 -2.58 1.70
C LEU A 56 10.92 -3.52 1.86
N LEU A 57 11.06 -4.51 0.98
CA LEU A 57 12.17 -5.45 1.03
C LEU A 57 13.53 -4.77 0.84
N SER A 58 13.63 -3.81 -0.10
CA SER A 58 14.85 -3.07 -0.35
C SER A 58 15.31 -2.26 0.87
N ASN A 59 14.39 -1.90 1.75
CA ASN A 59 14.66 -1.14 2.97
C ASN A 59 14.65 -2.02 4.24
N GLY A 60 14.59 -3.34 4.08
CA GLY A 60 14.74 -4.29 5.18
C GLY A 60 13.46 -4.68 5.90
N THR A 61 12.28 -4.23 5.44
CA THR A 61 10.98 -4.59 6.04
C THR A 61 10.49 -5.90 5.44
N THR A 62 10.25 -6.90 6.29
CA THR A 62 9.83 -8.25 5.87
C THR A 62 8.45 -8.64 6.38
N THR A 63 7.90 -7.89 7.32
CA THR A 63 6.56 -8.09 7.89
C THR A 63 5.88 -6.73 7.99
N ALA A 64 4.62 -6.62 7.59
CA ALA A 64 3.90 -5.34 7.65
C ALA A 64 2.41 -5.54 7.96
N LEU A 65 1.86 -4.59 8.70
CA LEU A 65 0.42 -4.39 8.86
C LEU A 65 -0.01 -3.27 7.92
N VAL A 66 -0.70 -3.62 6.83
CA VAL A 66 -0.91 -2.75 5.68
C VAL A 66 -2.37 -2.37 5.52
N PHE A 67 -2.62 -1.09 5.29
CA PHE A 67 -3.96 -0.60 4.92
C PHE A 67 -4.09 -0.56 3.40
N GLY A 68 -5.16 -1.19 2.89
CA GLY A 68 -5.56 -1.11 1.48
C GLY A 68 -6.60 -0.01 1.26
N THR A 69 -7.38 -0.15 0.21
CA THR A 69 -8.56 0.70 -0.04
C THR A 69 -9.84 -0.07 0.27
N VAL A 70 -10.99 0.58 0.05
CA VAL A 70 -12.29 -0.09 0.17
C VAL A 70 -12.52 -1.11 -0.96
N HIS A 71 -11.70 -1.11 -1.99
CA HIS A 71 -11.81 -2.01 -3.14
C HIS A 71 -11.18 -3.36 -2.81
N PRO A 72 -11.92 -4.49 -2.92
CA PRO A 72 -11.34 -5.82 -2.67
C PRO A 72 -10.12 -6.12 -3.53
N GLN A 73 -10.09 -5.63 -4.76
CA GLN A 73 -8.99 -5.82 -5.69
C GLN A 73 -7.65 -5.34 -5.13
N SER A 74 -7.66 -4.27 -4.33
CA SER A 74 -6.44 -3.73 -3.74
C SER A 74 -5.81 -4.69 -2.75
N VAL A 75 -6.63 -5.35 -1.95
CA VAL A 75 -6.17 -6.31 -0.94
C VAL A 75 -5.75 -7.63 -1.60
N ASP A 76 -6.54 -8.12 -2.54
CA ASP A 76 -6.23 -9.37 -3.26
C ASP A 76 -4.91 -9.26 -4.03
N ALA A 77 -4.69 -8.14 -4.72
CA ALA A 77 -3.44 -7.88 -5.42
C ALA A 77 -2.24 -7.88 -4.47
N LEU A 78 -2.40 -7.21 -3.33
CA LEU A 78 -1.33 -7.14 -2.33
C LEU A 78 -0.96 -8.53 -1.80
N PHE A 79 -1.95 -9.35 -1.43
CA PHE A 79 -1.69 -10.70 -0.94
C PHE A 79 -1.08 -11.60 -2.02
N SER A 80 -1.51 -11.48 -3.27
CA SER A 80 -0.93 -12.26 -4.38
C SER A 80 0.56 -11.94 -4.55
N GLN A 81 0.93 -10.67 -4.52
CA GLN A 81 2.32 -10.26 -4.65
C GLN A 81 3.15 -10.64 -3.41
N ALA A 82 2.58 -10.53 -2.21
CA ALA A 82 3.25 -10.93 -0.98
C ALA A 82 3.54 -12.44 -0.96
N ALA A 83 2.61 -13.25 -1.42
CA ALA A 83 2.81 -14.69 -1.52
C ALA A 83 3.96 -15.05 -2.46
N ALA A 84 4.05 -14.36 -3.61
CA ALA A 84 5.15 -14.56 -4.55
C ALA A 84 6.53 -14.19 -3.97
N LEU A 85 6.58 -13.21 -3.07
CA LEU A 85 7.80 -12.75 -2.40
C LEU A 85 8.05 -13.42 -1.04
N ASN A 86 7.14 -14.28 -0.62
CA ASN A 86 7.18 -14.95 0.68
C ASN A 86 7.25 -13.97 1.86
N MET A 87 6.55 -12.83 1.75
CA MET A 87 6.45 -11.84 2.81
C MET A 87 5.30 -12.16 3.76
N ARG A 88 5.44 -11.73 5.01
CA ARG A 88 4.38 -11.85 6.01
C ARG A 88 3.60 -10.54 6.07
N LEU A 89 2.31 -10.61 5.74
CA LEU A 89 1.42 -9.45 5.78
C LEU A 89 0.15 -9.72 6.59
N ILE A 90 -0.32 -8.65 7.24
CA ILE A 90 -1.68 -8.52 7.74
C ILE A 90 -2.26 -7.31 6.99
N ALA A 91 -3.32 -7.49 6.26
CA ALA A 91 -3.88 -6.40 5.45
C ALA A 91 -5.40 -6.41 5.46
N GLY A 92 -5.98 -5.22 5.23
CA GLY A 92 -7.41 -5.03 5.15
C GLY A 92 -7.76 -3.66 4.58
N LYS A 93 -9.07 -3.37 4.58
CA LYS A 93 -9.59 -2.08 4.11
C LYS A 93 -9.20 -0.95 5.05
#